data_29b3826cda3e3c46592da656f2e679d3
#
_entry.id   29b3826cda3e3c46592da656f2e679d3
#
_cell.length_a   1.000
_cell.length_b   1.000
_cell.length_c   1.000
_cell.angle_alpha   90.00
_cell.angle_beta   90.00
_cell.angle_gamma   90.00
#
_symmetry.space_group_name_H-M   'P 1'
#
loop_
_entity.id
_entity.type
_entity.pdbx_description
1 polymer ?
#
loop_
_entity_poly.entity_id
_entity_poly.type
_entity_poly.pdbx_seq_one_letter_code
_entity_poly.pdbx_strand_id
1 'polypeptide(L)'
;GVSTANLAVILVDARTGVITQTRRHTYLVSLLGIKHVVLAVNKMDLVNYSKDVFDKIVADYTAFITPLGVPDVQCIPLSALEGDNVVEKSDRTPWYEGPSLLEFLETVHIGNDHNLKDFRYPVQYVLRPNLDFRGFCGKVASGIIHKGDEVMALPSGKKSHIKSIVTYDGELDYAFP
;
A
#
# COMPACT_ATOMS: atom_id res chain seq x y z
N GLY A 1 -6.06 9.80 -2.65
CA GLY A 1 -4.66 9.71 -2.52
C GLY A 1 -4.17 8.55 -1.66
N VAL A 2 -3.45 8.83 -0.59
CA VAL A 2 -2.72 7.81 0.21
C VAL A 2 -3.65 6.79 0.88
N SER A 3 -4.86 7.15 1.26
CA SER A 3 -5.83 6.26 1.96
C SER A 3 -6.31 5.06 1.12
N THR A 4 -6.08 5.06 -0.19
CA THR A 4 -6.46 3.97 -1.09
C THR A 4 -5.24 3.32 -1.76
N ALA A 5 -4.03 3.71 -1.35
CA ALA A 5 -2.81 3.16 -1.88
C ALA A 5 -2.44 1.85 -1.16
N ASN A 6 -1.93 0.89 -1.91
CA ASN A 6 -1.44 -0.39 -1.39
C ASN A 6 0.08 -0.36 -1.16
N LEU A 7 0.77 0.60 -1.78
CA LEU A 7 2.21 0.80 -1.69
C LEU A 7 2.50 2.30 -1.54
N ALA A 8 3.53 2.64 -0.78
CA ALA A 8 4.03 4.01 -0.65
C ALA A 8 5.51 4.10 -1.06
N VAL A 9 5.85 5.11 -1.86
CA VAL A 9 7.24 5.44 -2.19
C VAL A 9 7.67 6.62 -1.32
N ILE A 10 8.66 6.42 -0.47
CA ILE A 10 9.26 7.44 0.40
C ILE A 10 10.60 7.87 -0.22
N LEU A 11 10.68 9.14 -0.63
CA LEU A 11 11.92 9.68 -1.17
C LEU A 11 12.82 10.22 -0.07
N VAL A 12 14.11 9.89 -0.18
CA VAL A 12 15.19 10.42 0.67
C VAL A 12 16.31 10.96 -0.21
N ASP A 13 16.79 12.15 0.08
CA ASP A 13 17.98 12.71 -0.57
C ASP A 13 19.25 12.07 0.02
N ALA A 14 20.07 11.44 -0.81
CA ALA A 14 21.28 10.73 -0.39
C ALA A 14 22.27 11.60 0.39
N ARG A 15 22.24 12.93 0.17
CA ARG A 15 23.13 13.88 0.87
C ARG A 15 22.70 14.14 2.31
N THR A 16 21.40 14.07 2.59
CA THR A 16 20.83 14.45 3.90
C THR A 16 20.36 13.26 4.74
N GLY A 17 20.08 12.12 4.09
CA GLY A 17 19.62 10.91 4.76
C GLY A 17 18.21 11.03 5.34
N VAL A 18 17.94 10.25 6.39
CA VAL A 18 16.63 10.16 7.04
C VAL A 18 16.39 11.36 7.95
N ILE A 19 15.62 12.33 7.47
CA ILE A 19 15.25 13.54 8.21
C ILE A 19 13.90 13.40 8.93
N THR A 20 13.56 14.37 9.78
CA THR A 20 12.30 14.38 10.54
C THR A 20 11.05 14.26 9.64
N GLN A 21 11.06 14.90 8.48
CA GLN A 21 9.96 14.82 7.52
C GLN A 21 9.79 13.40 6.96
N THR A 22 10.89 12.72 6.62
CA THR A 22 10.88 11.30 6.21
C THR A 22 10.19 10.44 7.25
N ARG A 23 10.58 10.61 8.52
CA ARG A 23 10.00 9.86 9.65
C ARG A 23 8.51 10.14 9.83
N ARG A 24 8.07 11.40 9.71
CA ARG A 24 6.66 11.77 9.79
C ARG A 24 5.83 11.14 8.67
N HIS A 25 6.30 11.19 7.43
CA HIS A 25 5.60 10.57 6.29
C HIS A 25 5.52 9.06 6.46
N THR A 26 6.60 8.40 6.85
CA THR A 26 6.60 6.95 7.11
C THR A 26 5.64 6.56 8.23
N TYR A 27 5.59 7.34 9.31
CA TYR A 27 4.64 7.12 10.40
C TYR A 27 3.19 7.23 9.92
N LEU A 28 2.86 8.23 9.11
CA LEU A 28 1.52 8.36 8.51
C LEU A 28 1.18 7.18 7.60
N VAL A 29 2.13 6.71 6.80
CA VAL A 29 1.97 5.52 5.94
C VAL A 29 1.66 4.28 6.78
N SER A 30 2.36 4.08 7.90
CA SER A 30 2.10 2.96 8.82
C SER A 30 0.72 3.04 9.48
N LEU A 31 0.29 4.24 9.91
CA LEU A 31 -1.05 4.46 10.47
C LEU A 31 -2.18 4.19 9.47
N LEU A 32 -1.94 4.42 8.19
CA LEU A 32 -2.89 4.12 7.12
C LEU A 32 -2.92 2.62 6.75
N GLY A 33 -2.09 1.80 7.40
CA GLY A 33 -2.05 0.36 7.19
C GLY A 33 -1.42 -0.07 5.87
N ILE A 34 -0.62 0.80 5.23
CA ILE A 34 0.10 0.45 4.00
C ILE A 34 1.25 -0.49 4.38
N LYS A 35 1.28 -1.66 3.75
CA LYS A 35 2.20 -2.74 4.09
C LYS A 35 3.46 -2.79 3.24
N HIS A 36 3.42 -2.21 2.03
CA HIS A 36 4.54 -2.16 1.11
C HIS A 36 5.11 -0.75 1.05
N VAL A 37 6.37 -0.61 1.37
CA VAL A 37 7.08 0.68 1.35
C VAL A 37 8.34 0.56 0.51
N VAL A 38 8.51 1.48 -0.43
CA VAL A 38 9.78 1.69 -1.14
C VAL A 38 10.49 2.89 -0.53
N LEU A 39 11.69 2.68 0.00
CA LEU A 39 12.62 3.75 0.31
C LEU A 39 13.45 4.06 -0.95
N ALA A 40 13.10 5.10 -1.66
CA ALA A 40 13.83 5.58 -2.82
C ALA A 40 14.93 6.56 -2.38
N VAL A 41 16.17 6.08 -2.31
CA VAL A 41 17.34 6.90 -1.97
C VAL A 41 17.81 7.62 -3.23
N ASN A 42 17.30 8.83 -3.43
CA ASN A 42 17.49 9.63 -4.63
C ASN A 42 18.73 10.51 -4.54
N LYS A 43 19.17 10.97 -5.71
CA LYS A 43 20.37 11.80 -5.92
C LYS A 43 21.67 11.09 -5.57
N MET A 44 21.73 9.80 -5.87
CA MET A 44 22.96 9.02 -5.71
C MET A 44 24.12 9.53 -6.57
N ASP A 45 23.82 10.20 -7.68
CA ASP A 45 24.77 10.93 -8.51
C ASP A 45 25.57 11.97 -7.71
N LEU A 46 24.93 12.67 -6.77
CA LEU A 46 25.57 13.71 -5.96
C LEU A 46 26.46 13.17 -4.82
N VAL A 47 26.44 11.88 -4.59
CA VAL A 47 27.28 11.19 -3.59
C VAL A 47 28.15 10.10 -4.26
N ASN A 48 28.40 10.24 -5.57
CA ASN A 48 29.21 9.33 -6.39
C ASN A 48 28.78 7.86 -6.27
N TYR A 49 27.47 7.61 -6.17
CA TYR A 49 26.87 6.27 -6.05
C TYR A 49 27.49 5.42 -4.91
N SER A 50 27.86 6.09 -3.81
CA SER A 50 28.51 5.46 -2.68
C SER A 50 27.62 4.43 -2.00
N LYS A 51 28.10 3.18 -1.95
CA LYS A 51 27.44 2.09 -1.20
C LYS A 51 27.35 2.41 0.29
N ASP A 52 28.41 2.97 0.89
CA ASP A 52 28.47 3.27 2.32
C ASP A 52 27.40 4.30 2.71
N VAL A 53 27.16 5.30 1.86
CA VAL A 53 26.09 6.30 2.08
C VAL A 53 24.73 5.63 2.02
N PHE A 54 24.51 4.77 1.04
CA PHE A 54 23.26 4.03 0.90
C PHE A 54 23.01 3.11 2.11
N ASP A 55 23.98 2.29 2.47
CA ASP A 55 23.88 1.35 3.59
C ASP A 55 23.58 2.05 4.92
N LYS A 56 24.20 3.21 5.16
CA LYS A 56 23.92 4.03 6.34
C LYS A 56 22.47 4.53 6.36
N ILE A 57 21.96 5.02 5.24
CA ILE A 57 20.58 5.50 5.13
C ILE A 57 19.59 4.34 5.33
N VAL A 58 19.88 3.19 4.74
CA VAL A 58 19.07 1.97 4.91
C VAL A 58 19.06 1.52 6.37
N ALA A 59 20.20 1.52 7.04
CA ALA A 59 20.29 1.16 8.46
C ALA A 59 19.47 2.10 9.34
N ASP A 60 19.62 3.42 9.16
CA ASP A 60 18.88 4.45 9.90
C ASP A 60 17.36 4.33 9.68
N TYR A 61 16.95 4.09 8.43
CA TYR A 61 15.54 3.95 8.09
C TYR A 61 14.94 2.66 8.64
N THR A 62 15.66 1.53 8.50
CA THR A 62 15.23 0.22 9.01
C THR A 62 15.05 0.25 10.52
N ALA A 63 16.00 0.84 11.26
CA ALA A 63 15.89 1.00 12.70
C ALA A 63 14.63 1.81 13.11
N PHE A 64 14.22 2.77 12.29
CA PHE A 64 13.02 3.57 12.52
C PHE A 64 11.72 2.84 12.14
N ILE A 65 11.67 2.16 11.00
CA ILE A 65 10.42 1.58 10.48
C ILE A 65 10.07 0.24 11.12
N THR A 66 11.05 -0.54 11.57
CA THR A 66 10.85 -1.86 12.20
C THR A 66 9.85 -1.84 13.36
N PRO A 67 9.93 -0.90 14.33
CA PRO A 67 8.95 -0.81 15.41
C PRO A 67 7.53 -0.44 14.95
N LEU A 68 7.38 0.12 13.74
CA LEU A 68 6.09 0.49 13.19
C LEU A 68 5.32 -0.69 12.57
N GLY A 69 5.95 -1.88 12.51
CA GLY A 69 5.31 -3.10 12.04
C GLY A 69 4.99 -3.14 10.54
N VAL A 70 5.69 -2.36 9.71
CA VAL A 70 5.59 -2.44 8.25
C VAL A 70 6.37 -3.67 7.77
N PRO A 71 5.69 -4.67 7.18
CA PRO A 71 6.30 -5.98 6.92
C PRO A 71 7.22 -6.01 5.70
N ASP A 72 6.99 -5.14 4.72
CA ASP A 72 7.71 -5.16 3.44
C ASP A 72 8.29 -3.78 3.12
N VAL A 73 9.62 -3.70 3.13
CA VAL A 73 10.38 -2.48 2.87
C VAL A 73 11.46 -2.77 1.84
N GLN A 74 11.30 -2.23 0.64
CA GLN A 74 12.30 -2.29 -0.41
C GLN A 74 13.10 -0.98 -0.46
N CYS A 75 14.43 -1.06 -0.35
CA CYS A 75 15.32 0.10 -0.48
C CYS A 75 15.96 0.10 -1.86
N ILE A 76 15.85 1.22 -2.58
CA ILE A 76 16.37 1.36 -3.96
C ILE A 76 17.24 2.60 -4.06
N PRO A 77 18.54 2.47 -4.41
CA PRO A 77 19.39 3.60 -4.71
C PRO A 77 19.07 4.08 -6.12
N LEU A 78 18.78 5.36 -6.31
CA LEU A 78 18.46 5.88 -7.63
C LEU A 78 18.96 7.30 -7.86
N SER A 79 19.07 7.70 -9.12
CA SER A 79 19.17 9.08 -9.56
C SER A 79 18.01 9.36 -10.52
N ALA A 80 17.01 10.09 -10.07
CA ALA A 80 15.89 10.46 -10.91
C ALA A 80 16.28 11.42 -12.04
N LEU A 81 17.38 12.18 -11.85
CA LEU A 81 17.91 13.08 -12.87
C LEU A 81 18.59 12.32 -14.01
N GLU A 82 19.42 11.34 -13.68
CA GLU A 82 20.19 10.55 -14.63
C GLU A 82 19.43 9.30 -15.13
N GLY A 83 18.32 8.94 -14.48
CA GLY A 83 17.52 7.75 -14.79
C GLY A 83 18.02 6.45 -14.15
N ASP A 84 19.10 6.49 -13.36
CA ASP A 84 19.70 5.29 -12.76
C ASP A 84 18.73 4.59 -11.79
N ASN A 85 18.50 3.29 -12.00
CA ASN A 85 17.60 2.42 -11.24
C ASN A 85 16.13 2.91 -11.18
N VAL A 86 15.73 3.81 -12.09
CA VAL A 86 14.33 4.24 -12.18
C VAL A 86 13.52 3.28 -13.04
N VAL A 87 13.88 3.12 -14.31
CA VAL A 87 13.25 2.19 -15.26
C VAL A 87 14.09 0.92 -15.40
N GLU A 88 15.39 1.08 -15.65
CA GLU A 88 16.34 -0.01 -15.81
C GLU A 88 17.40 0.04 -14.71
N LYS A 89 18.06 -1.09 -14.47
CA LYS A 89 19.19 -1.17 -13.53
C LYS A 89 20.38 -0.38 -14.06
N SER A 90 21.09 0.28 -13.15
CA SER A 90 22.25 1.10 -13.49
C SER A 90 23.56 0.35 -13.28
N ASP A 91 24.45 0.45 -14.26
CA ASP A 91 25.84 -0.03 -14.15
C ASP A 91 26.68 0.79 -13.15
N ARG A 92 26.20 1.99 -12.74
CA ARG A 92 26.87 2.85 -11.77
C ARG A 92 26.69 2.38 -10.33
N THR A 93 25.76 1.45 -10.09
CA THR A 93 25.51 0.81 -8.78
C THR A 93 25.72 -0.70 -8.86
N PRO A 94 26.90 -1.22 -9.24
CA PRO A 94 27.14 -2.65 -9.45
C PRO A 94 26.99 -3.48 -8.16
N TRP A 95 27.02 -2.82 -7.01
CA TRP A 95 26.83 -3.41 -5.69
C TRP A 95 25.36 -3.58 -5.30
N TYR A 96 24.42 -3.03 -6.09
CA TYR A 96 23.00 -3.15 -5.86
C TYR A 96 22.42 -4.27 -6.74
N GLU A 97 21.94 -5.34 -6.09
CA GLU A 97 21.39 -6.52 -6.77
C GLU A 97 19.86 -6.50 -6.89
N GLY A 98 19.19 -5.53 -6.24
CA GLY A 98 17.75 -5.41 -6.24
C GLY A 98 17.14 -4.97 -7.59
N PRO A 99 15.82 -4.88 -7.69
CA PRO A 99 15.11 -4.42 -8.89
C PRO A 99 15.25 -2.90 -9.08
N SER A 100 15.01 -2.42 -10.31
CA SER A 100 14.74 -0.99 -10.54
C SER A 100 13.41 -0.59 -9.90
N LEU A 101 13.15 0.72 -9.77
CA LEU A 101 11.90 1.19 -9.17
C LEU A 101 10.68 0.71 -9.97
N LEU A 102 10.73 0.83 -11.31
CA LEU A 102 9.62 0.40 -12.17
C LEU A 102 9.42 -1.11 -12.09
N GLU A 103 10.49 -1.90 -12.20
CA GLU A 103 10.44 -3.36 -12.08
C GLU A 103 9.81 -3.79 -10.75
N PHE A 104 10.17 -3.14 -9.64
CA PHE A 104 9.56 -3.43 -8.34
C PHE A 104 8.07 -3.09 -8.33
N LEU A 105 7.68 -1.91 -8.84
CA LEU A 105 6.27 -1.49 -8.85
C LEU A 105 5.38 -2.40 -9.72
N GLU A 106 5.94 -2.99 -10.77
CA GLU A 106 5.21 -3.92 -11.66
C GLU A 106 5.13 -5.34 -11.09
N THR A 107 6.10 -5.75 -10.27
CA THR A 107 6.22 -7.13 -9.77
C THR A 107 5.75 -7.33 -8.34
N VAL A 108 5.61 -6.25 -7.55
CA VAL A 108 5.16 -6.34 -6.17
C VAL A 108 3.78 -6.98 -6.06
N HIS A 109 3.68 -8.06 -5.30
CA HIS A 109 2.44 -8.81 -5.12
C HIS A 109 1.62 -8.18 -3.98
N ILE A 110 0.64 -7.35 -4.32
CA ILE A 110 -0.27 -6.68 -3.38
C ILE A 110 -1.43 -7.62 -2.97
N GLY A 111 -1.74 -8.62 -3.80
CA GLY A 111 -2.93 -9.46 -3.64
C GLY A 111 -2.95 -10.40 -2.43
N ASN A 112 -1.82 -10.72 -1.82
CA ASN A 112 -1.76 -11.64 -0.67
C ASN A 112 -2.08 -10.96 0.68
N ASP A 113 -2.26 -9.66 0.70
CA ASP A 113 -2.49 -8.88 1.92
C ASP A 113 -3.95 -8.80 2.35
N HIS A 114 -4.85 -9.20 1.49
CA HIS A 114 -6.27 -9.21 1.80
C HIS A 114 -6.63 -10.43 2.67
N ASN A 115 -7.16 -10.17 3.87
CA ASN A 115 -7.83 -11.20 4.63
C ASN A 115 -9.12 -11.61 3.88
N LEU A 116 -9.09 -12.75 3.20
CA LEU A 116 -10.22 -13.27 2.43
C LEU A 116 -11.19 -14.11 3.28
N LYS A 117 -10.92 -14.33 4.58
CA LYS A 117 -11.73 -15.16 5.47
C LYS A 117 -12.75 -14.37 6.27
N ASP A 118 -12.30 -13.31 6.94
CA ASP A 118 -13.16 -12.56 7.85
C ASP A 118 -13.81 -11.40 7.11
N PHE A 119 -15.09 -11.54 6.77
CA PHE A 119 -15.83 -10.50 6.06
C PHE A 119 -15.98 -9.24 6.91
N ARG A 120 -15.61 -8.09 6.34
CA ARG A 120 -15.81 -6.76 6.91
C ARG A 120 -16.25 -5.80 5.82
N TYR A 121 -17.36 -5.14 6.06
CA TYR A 121 -17.96 -4.18 5.14
C TYR A 121 -18.36 -2.91 5.87
N PRO A 122 -17.51 -1.88 5.89
CA PRO A 122 -17.88 -0.57 6.44
C PRO A 122 -18.94 0.09 5.58
N VAL A 123 -20.12 0.29 6.12
CA VAL A 123 -21.19 1.04 5.44
C VAL A 123 -20.83 2.53 5.47
N GLN A 124 -20.65 3.13 4.31
CA GLN A 124 -20.28 4.55 4.17
C GLN A 124 -21.53 5.43 4.02
N TYR A 125 -22.52 4.96 3.28
CA TYR A 125 -23.81 5.65 3.14
C TYR A 125 -24.91 4.66 2.76
N VAL A 126 -26.18 5.13 2.85
CA VAL A 126 -27.35 4.36 2.45
C VAL A 126 -27.96 5.01 1.21
N LEU A 127 -28.03 4.26 0.12
CA LEU A 127 -28.67 4.68 -1.12
C LEU A 127 -30.17 4.26 -1.09
N ARG A 128 -31.05 5.22 -1.31
CA ARG A 128 -32.49 4.99 -1.41
C ARG A 128 -33.09 5.86 -2.51
N PRO A 129 -32.90 5.50 -3.80
CA PRO A 129 -33.37 6.32 -4.92
C PRO A 129 -34.89 6.32 -5.04
N ASN A 130 -35.59 5.29 -4.53
CA ASN A 130 -37.03 5.12 -4.53
C ASN A 130 -37.48 4.31 -3.31
N LEU A 131 -38.80 4.03 -3.20
CA LEU A 131 -39.37 3.30 -2.07
C LEU A 131 -39.06 1.79 -2.09
N ASP A 132 -38.77 1.25 -3.26
CA ASP A 132 -38.59 -0.20 -3.49
C ASP A 132 -37.14 -0.66 -3.34
N PHE A 133 -36.18 0.27 -3.41
CA PHE A 133 -34.75 -0.03 -3.30
C PHE A 133 -34.11 0.65 -2.10
N ARG A 134 -33.33 -0.12 -1.33
CA ARG A 134 -32.47 0.37 -0.28
C ARG A 134 -31.15 -0.40 -0.31
N GLY A 135 -30.06 0.28 -0.71
CA GLY A 135 -28.73 -0.26 -0.73
C GLY A 135 -27.84 0.32 0.39
N PHE A 136 -27.05 -0.54 1.03
CA PHE A 136 -25.98 -0.14 1.93
C PHE A 136 -24.70 -0.08 1.10
N CYS A 137 -24.11 1.11 0.96
CA CYS A 137 -22.99 1.34 0.07
C CYS A 137 -21.67 1.46 0.83
N GLY A 138 -20.63 0.86 0.28
CA GLY A 138 -19.28 0.87 0.84
C GLY A 138 -18.31 0.08 -0.04
N LYS A 139 -17.14 -0.20 0.50
CA LYS A 139 -16.14 -1.09 -0.12
C LYS A 139 -15.91 -2.27 0.83
N VAL A 140 -15.81 -3.49 0.29
CA VAL A 140 -15.39 -4.66 1.07
C VAL A 140 -13.97 -4.41 1.57
N ALA A 141 -13.80 -4.41 2.89
CA ALA A 141 -12.50 -4.17 3.52
C ALA A 141 -11.72 -5.49 3.72
N SER A 142 -12.44 -6.60 3.94
CA SER A 142 -11.86 -7.93 4.04
C SER A 142 -12.93 -9.01 3.86
N GLY A 143 -12.50 -10.24 3.57
CA GLY A 143 -13.35 -11.39 3.35
C GLY A 143 -14.01 -11.44 1.98
N ILE A 144 -14.54 -12.58 1.64
CA ILE A 144 -15.39 -12.78 0.46
C ILE A 144 -16.84 -12.89 0.96
N ILE A 145 -17.78 -12.32 0.23
CA ILE A 145 -19.21 -12.39 0.53
C ILE A 145 -19.98 -12.81 -0.71
N HIS A 146 -20.93 -13.71 -0.54
CA HIS A 146 -21.82 -14.19 -1.60
C HIS A 146 -23.27 -13.74 -1.35
N LYS A 147 -24.03 -13.72 -2.42
CA LYS A 147 -25.47 -13.58 -2.33
C LYS A 147 -26.06 -14.73 -1.50
N GLY A 148 -26.88 -14.42 -0.49
CA GLY A 148 -27.45 -15.38 0.44
C GLY A 148 -26.70 -15.55 1.76
N ASP A 149 -25.45 -15.12 1.85
CA ASP A 149 -24.64 -15.25 3.07
C ASP A 149 -25.27 -14.50 4.25
N GLU A 150 -25.17 -15.11 5.45
CA GLU A 150 -25.56 -14.47 6.70
C GLU A 150 -24.54 -13.43 7.11
N VAL A 151 -24.99 -12.24 7.46
CA VAL A 151 -24.14 -11.14 7.97
C VAL A 151 -24.71 -10.59 9.27
N MET A 152 -23.83 -10.04 10.10
CA MET A 152 -24.19 -9.36 11.35
C MET A 152 -23.93 -7.85 11.23
N ALA A 153 -24.95 -7.05 11.50
CA ALA A 153 -24.81 -5.59 11.54
C ALA A 153 -24.29 -5.14 12.91
N LEU A 154 -23.15 -4.48 12.92
CA LEU A 154 -22.55 -3.88 14.12
C LEU A 154 -22.93 -2.39 14.23
N PRO A 155 -23.08 -1.84 15.44
CA PRO A 155 -22.94 -2.50 16.76
C PRO A 155 -24.18 -3.23 17.25
N SER A 156 -25.31 -3.27 16.48
CA SER A 156 -26.59 -3.78 16.95
C SER A 156 -26.64 -5.30 17.17
N GLY A 157 -25.70 -6.07 16.60
CA GLY A 157 -25.68 -7.52 16.63
C GLY A 157 -26.82 -8.20 15.84
N LYS A 158 -27.63 -7.45 15.09
CA LYS A 158 -28.71 -8.00 14.28
C LYS A 158 -28.17 -8.79 13.09
N LYS A 159 -28.71 -9.98 12.89
CA LYS A 159 -28.40 -10.84 11.75
C LYS A 159 -29.34 -10.61 10.58
N SER A 160 -28.83 -10.75 9.38
CA SER A 160 -29.56 -10.63 8.12
C SER A 160 -28.85 -11.42 7.05
N HIS A 161 -29.40 -11.49 5.83
CA HIS A 161 -28.80 -12.15 4.69
C HIS A 161 -28.59 -11.16 3.55
N ILE A 162 -27.55 -11.37 2.76
CA ILE A 162 -27.27 -10.58 1.56
C ILE A 162 -28.31 -10.93 0.48
N LYS A 163 -29.18 -9.96 0.19
CA LYS A 163 -30.22 -10.13 -0.85
C LYS A 163 -29.63 -10.05 -2.25
N SER A 164 -28.79 -9.06 -2.51
CA SER A 164 -28.11 -8.85 -3.78
C SER A 164 -26.83 -8.03 -3.56
N ILE A 165 -25.88 -8.16 -4.46
CA ILE A 165 -24.65 -7.37 -4.51
C ILE A 165 -24.72 -6.59 -5.82
N VAL A 166 -24.82 -5.26 -5.74
CA VAL A 166 -25.06 -4.40 -6.90
C VAL A 166 -23.90 -3.43 -7.09
N THR A 167 -23.38 -3.34 -8.32
CA THR A 167 -22.37 -2.38 -8.74
C THR A 167 -22.92 -1.50 -9.86
N TYR A 168 -22.11 -0.56 -10.34
CA TYR A 168 -22.47 0.26 -11.51
C TYR A 168 -22.70 -0.59 -12.77
N ASP A 169 -21.94 -1.68 -12.92
CA ASP A 169 -21.97 -2.56 -14.09
C ASP A 169 -23.04 -3.66 -13.97
N GLY A 170 -23.76 -3.75 -12.84
CA GLY A 170 -24.81 -4.74 -12.62
C GLY A 170 -24.74 -5.49 -11.30
N GLU A 171 -25.48 -6.61 -11.21
CA GLU A 171 -25.45 -7.51 -10.07
C GLU A 171 -24.29 -8.48 -10.15
N LEU A 172 -23.70 -8.78 -8.98
CA LEU A 172 -22.62 -9.75 -8.81
C LEU A 172 -23.10 -10.90 -7.91
N ASP A 173 -22.56 -12.10 -8.14
CA ASP A 173 -22.79 -13.27 -7.28
C ASP A 173 -21.96 -13.23 -6.00
N TYR A 174 -20.78 -12.60 -6.06
CA TYR A 174 -19.89 -12.43 -4.90
C TYR A 174 -19.10 -11.10 -5.02
N ALA A 175 -18.56 -10.65 -3.87
CA ALA A 175 -17.65 -9.51 -3.81
C ALA A 175 -16.48 -9.79 -2.86
N PHE A 176 -15.37 -9.13 -3.09
CA PHE A 176 -14.11 -9.25 -2.33
C PHE A 176 -13.42 -7.87 -2.22
N PRO A 177 -12.39 -7.69 -1.37
CA PRO A 177 -11.66 -6.43 -1.17
C PRO A 177 -11.02 -5.85 -2.43
#